data_11d1db531e393b51e4b5fbd0d4870107
#
_entry.id   11d1db531e393b51e4b5fbd0d4870107
#
_cell.length_a   1.000
_cell.length_b   1.000
_cell.length_c   1.000
_cell.angle_alpha   90.00
_cell.angle_beta   90.00
_cell.angle_gamma   90.00
#
_symmetry.space_group_name_H-M   'P 1'
#
loop_
_entity.id
_entity.type
_entity.pdbx_description
1 polymer ?
#
loop_
_entity_poly.entity_id
_entity_poly.type
_entity_poly.pdbx_seq_one_letter_code
_entity_poly.pdbx_strand_id
1 'polypeptide(L)'
;MRWLRGTSYWVTGVFLAAATVVDIAAEQGHTLEALFAVLPVFVAVNGTRRAILVAGAGALAIGTALSWWNFRELDLGFWSGILAVACATVVGLVVYRERLAREQRLTSVIRVANAAQQALLPAPPARAGPLDVAHSYRSATDEAMIGGDFYKVLVTRWGIRVVIGDVRGHGLGVVPTTGMAIGVFREAAHEEPELDRIAARMDRSLARDGGPEGFATVLLLTISGEGLCRILSHGHPPPLLRSAAGRVRETELQGGPPLGLGLSRFLEDAEETTMALAEGDELLLTTDGVQEARSAAGEFFPLAERYAGAPRKRPPADVLAALRRDLTDWAPELHDDSALVLLRYAPRRIRPA
;
A
#
# COMPACT_ATOMS: atom_id res chain seq x y z
N MET A 1 12.95 -7.68 -9.76
CA MET A 1 12.81 -7.54 -11.25
C MET A 1 14.10 -7.61 -12.10
N ARG A 2 15.31 -7.38 -11.59
CA ARG A 2 16.56 -7.52 -12.39
C ARG A 2 16.91 -8.99 -12.74
N TRP A 3 16.51 -9.97 -11.92
CA TRP A 3 16.78 -11.42 -12.15
C TRP A 3 15.98 -12.01 -13.32
N LEU A 4 14.74 -11.58 -13.54
CA LEU A 4 13.89 -12.08 -14.63
C LEU A 4 14.32 -11.63 -16.04
N ARG A 5 15.12 -10.57 -16.14
CA ARG A 5 15.68 -10.12 -17.44
C ARG A 5 16.80 -11.03 -17.96
N GLY A 6 17.54 -11.70 -17.08
CA GLY A 6 18.60 -12.64 -17.45
C GLY A 6 18.07 -13.99 -17.91
N THR A 7 17.02 -14.50 -17.28
CA THR A 7 16.43 -15.81 -17.58
C THR A 7 15.79 -15.88 -18.97
N SER A 8 15.22 -14.78 -19.45
CA SER A 8 14.60 -14.73 -20.79
C SER A 8 15.60 -15.01 -21.94
N TYR A 9 16.82 -14.48 -21.84
CA TYR A 9 17.84 -14.70 -22.89
C TYR A 9 18.39 -16.13 -22.87
N TRP A 10 18.56 -16.73 -21.70
CA TRP A 10 18.98 -18.12 -21.55
C TRP A 10 17.93 -19.11 -22.08
N VAL A 11 16.67 -18.90 -21.75
CA VAL A 11 15.55 -19.72 -22.24
C VAL A 11 15.43 -19.61 -23.77
N THR A 12 15.59 -18.40 -24.30
CA THR A 12 15.60 -18.18 -25.77
C THR A 12 16.75 -18.91 -26.44
N GLY A 13 17.97 -18.83 -25.85
CA GLY A 13 19.14 -19.53 -26.39
C GLY A 13 19.01 -21.04 -26.32
N VAL A 14 18.51 -21.60 -25.23
CA VAL A 14 18.27 -23.04 -25.06
C VAL A 14 17.21 -23.54 -26.05
N PHE A 15 16.12 -22.78 -26.25
CA PHE A 15 15.08 -23.15 -27.22
C PHE A 15 15.59 -23.11 -28.65
N LEU A 16 16.38 -22.09 -29.02
CA LEU A 16 17.05 -22.00 -30.32
C LEU A 16 17.97 -23.20 -30.57
N ALA A 17 18.80 -23.53 -29.58
CA ALA A 17 19.71 -24.66 -29.68
C ALA A 17 18.93 -25.99 -29.81
N ALA A 18 17.90 -26.20 -29.02
CA ALA A 18 17.06 -27.39 -29.06
C ALA A 18 16.32 -27.52 -30.42
N ALA A 19 15.72 -26.42 -30.90
CA ALA A 19 15.04 -26.43 -32.21
C ALA A 19 16.02 -26.72 -33.36
N THR A 20 17.24 -26.18 -33.32
CA THR A 20 18.30 -26.44 -34.29
C THR A 20 18.75 -27.91 -34.26
N VAL A 21 18.93 -28.49 -33.06
CA VAL A 21 19.31 -29.92 -32.93
C VAL A 21 18.21 -30.84 -33.43
N VAL A 22 16.96 -30.53 -33.17
CA VAL A 22 15.81 -31.31 -33.65
C VAL A 22 15.71 -31.25 -35.18
N ASP A 23 15.95 -30.06 -35.77
CA ASP A 23 15.91 -29.87 -37.23
C ASP A 23 17.06 -30.65 -37.95
N ILE A 24 18.26 -30.65 -37.34
CA ILE A 24 19.41 -31.41 -37.84
C ILE A 24 19.19 -32.93 -37.70
N ALA A 25 18.48 -33.37 -36.65
CA ALA A 25 18.20 -34.77 -36.38
C ALA A 25 16.99 -35.32 -37.16
N ALA A 26 16.14 -34.44 -37.71
CA ALA A 26 15.02 -34.83 -38.56
C ALA A 26 15.54 -35.37 -39.89
N GLU A 27 15.03 -36.56 -40.27
CA GLU A 27 15.38 -37.16 -41.58
C GLU A 27 15.05 -36.20 -42.74
N GLN A 28 15.91 -36.17 -43.76
CA GLN A 28 15.83 -35.29 -44.93
C GLN A 28 14.41 -35.27 -45.53
N GLY A 29 13.73 -34.13 -45.46
CA GLY A 29 12.41 -33.91 -46.07
C GLY A 29 11.42 -33.07 -45.29
N HIS A 30 11.67 -32.76 -44.01
CA HIS A 30 10.76 -31.94 -43.19
C HIS A 30 11.53 -30.82 -42.48
N THR A 31 11.38 -29.59 -42.93
CA THR A 31 11.91 -28.42 -42.23
C THR A 31 10.98 -28.02 -41.08
N LEU A 32 11.51 -28.03 -39.87
CA LEU A 32 10.79 -27.54 -38.68
C LEU A 32 10.87 -26.01 -38.54
N GLU A 33 10.99 -25.28 -39.66
CA GLU A 33 11.10 -23.81 -39.70
C GLU A 33 9.98 -23.10 -38.95
N ALA A 34 8.78 -23.69 -38.92
CA ALA A 34 7.65 -23.18 -38.18
C ALA A 34 7.91 -23.08 -36.66
N LEU A 35 8.81 -23.91 -36.09
CA LEU A 35 9.19 -23.84 -34.67
C LEU A 35 9.93 -22.56 -34.35
N PHE A 36 10.71 -22.02 -35.26
CA PHE A 36 11.43 -20.75 -35.05
C PHE A 36 10.48 -19.55 -34.97
N ALA A 37 9.27 -19.63 -35.53
CA ALA A 37 8.25 -18.60 -35.45
C ALA A 37 7.71 -18.38 -33.99
N VAL A 38 7.84 -19.38 -33.12
CA VAL A 38 7.40 -19.25 -31.71
C VAL A 38 8.29 -18.29 -30.92
N LEU A 39 9.56 -18.16 -31.27
CA LEU A 39 10.58 -17.39 -30.54
C LEU A 39 10.24 -15.92 -30.35
N PRO A 40 9.92 -15.12 -31.37
CA PRO A 40 9.61 -13.71 -31.22
C PRO A 40 8.40 -13.48 -30.31
N VAL A 41 7.37 -14.36 -30.38
CA VAL A 41 6.16 -14.27 -29.57
C VAL A 41 6.46 -14.63 -28.12
N PHE A 42 7.26 -15.68 -27.88
CA PHE A 42 7.66 -16.05 -26.53
C PHE A 42 8.48 -14.95 -25.84
N VAL A 43 9.43 -14.36 -26.58
CA VAL A 43 10.22 -13.21 -26.06
C VAL A 43 9.35 -11.99 -25.78
N ALA A 44 8.21 -11.82 -26.50
CA ALA A 44 7.32 -10.68 -26.29
C ALA A 44 6.64 -10.66 -24.90
N VAL A 45 6.49 -11.85 -24.28
CA VAL A 45 5.85 -11.96 -22.94
C VAL A 45 6.63 -11.21 -21.86
N ASN A 46 7.99 -11.30 -21.87
CA ASN A 46 8.81 -10.69 -20.81
C ASN A 46 9.99 -9.86 -21.35
N GLY A 47 10.19 -9.84 -22.67
CA GLY A 47 11.33 -9.20 -23.30
C GLY A 47 11.13 -7.72 -23.63
N THR A 48 12.18 -7.13 -24.21
CA THR A 48 12.17 -5.77 -24.74
C THR A 48 11.93 -5.79 -26.24
N ARG A 49 11.53 -4.63 -26.82
CA ARG A 49 11.41 -4.48 -28.28
C ARG A 49 12.65 -4.95 -29.04
N ARG A 50 13.84 -4.64 -28.52
CA ARG A 50 15.12 -5.07 -29.13
C ARG A 50 15.27 -6.58 -29.09
N ALA A 51 14.91 -7.21 -27.97
CA ALA A 51 15.01 -8.67 -27.84
C ALA A 51 14.08 -9.41 -28.83
N ILE A 52 12.86 -8.89 -29.07
CA ILE A 52 11.93 -9.46 -30.04
C ILE A 52 12.50 -9.37 -31.47
N LEU A 53 13.05 -8.21 -31.84
CA LEU A 53 13.67 -8.01 -33.17
C LEU A 53 14.91 -8.90 -33.37
N VAL A 54 15.75 -9.03 -32.33
CA VAL A 54 16.93 -9.92 -32.37
C VAL A 54 16.50 -11.38 -32.47
N ALA A 55 15.46 -11.80 -31.73
CA ALA A 55 14.92 -13.15 -31.79
C ALA A 55 14.34 -13.46 -33.21
N GLY A 56 13.60 -12.51 -33.80
CA GLY A 56 13.07 -12.65 -35.16
C GLY A 56 14.18 -12.70 -36.23
N ALA A 57 15.15 -11.79 -36.14
CA ALA A 57 16.29 -11.78 -37.07
C ALA A 57 17.15 -13.03 -36.90
N GLY A 58 17.39 -13.50 -35.69
CA GLY A 58 18.12 -14.75 -35.43
C GLY A 58 17.39 -15.97 -35.97
N ALA A 59 16.07 -16.05 -35.76
CA ALA A 59 15.23 -17.11 -36.30
C ALA A 59 15.26 -17.14 -37.85
N LEU A 60 15.18 -15.97 -38.49
CA LEU A 60 15.31 -15.87 -39.96
C LEU A 60 16.69 -16.29 -40.43
N ALA A 61 17.77 -15.84 -39.78
CA ALA A 61 19.14 -16.17 -40.17
C ALA A 61 19.42 -17.67 -40.04
N ILE A 62 18.98 -18.31 -38.97
CA ILE A 62 19.17 -19.72 -38.71
C ILE A 62 18.30 -20.54 -39.68
N GLY A 63 17.02 -20.18 -39.85
CA GLY A 63 16.12 -20.86 -40.79
C GLY A 63 16.66 -20.80 -42.23
N THR A 64 17.10 -19.62 -42.70
CA THR A 64 17.69 -19.48 -44.04
C THR A 64 18.98 -20.29 -44.20
N ALA A 65 19.85 -20.34 -43.21
CA ALA A 65 21.07 -21.12 -43.25
C ALA A 65 20.82 -22.63 -43.31
N LEU A 66 19.85 -23.12 -42.51
CA LEU A 66 19.46 -24.55 -42.52
C LEU A 66 18.79 -24.96 -43.83
N SER A 67 17.91 -24.14 -44.38
CA SER A 67 17.28 -24.42 -45.67
C SER A 67 18.30 -24.45 -46.80
N TRP A 68 19.25 -23.54 -46.82
CA TRP A 68 20.35 -23.54 -47.78
C TRP A 68 21.22 -24.81 -47.68
N TRP A 69 21.47 -25.26 -46.45
CA TRP A 69 22.27 -26.46 -46.21
C TRP A 69 21.55 -27.75 -46.67
N ASN A 70 20.24 -27.85 -46.41
CA ASN A 70 19.48 -29.09 -46.64
C ASN A 70 18.99 -29.25 -48.10
N PHE A 71 18.51 -28.18 -48.75
CA PHE A 71 17.72 -28.32 -49.98
C PHE A 71 18.33 -27.65 -51.22
N ARG A 72 19.24 -26.69 -51.06
CA ARG A 72 19.81 -25.88 -52.16
C ARG A 72 18.79 -25.25 -53.12
N GLU A 73 17.51 -25.36 -52.89
CA GLU A 73 16.44 -24.78 -53.69
C GLU A 73 15.53 -23.91 -52.82
N LEU A 74 15.06 -22.80 -53.39
CA LEU A 74 14.15 -21.84 -52.72
C LEU A 74 12.71 -22.27 -53.05
N ASP A 75 12.24 -23.30 -52.39
CA ASP A 75 10.90 -23.86 -52.58
C ASP A 75 9.80 -23.10 -51.82
N LEU A 76 8.55 -23.55 -51.96
CA LEU A 76 7.41 -22.95 -51.28
C LEU A 76 7.52 -23.05 -49.75
N GLY A 77 8.17 -24.09 -49.23
CA GLY A 77 8.42 -24.32 -47.81
C GLY A 77 9.31 -23.22 -47.20
N PHE A 78 10.41 -22.89 -47.88
CA PHE A 78 11.31 -21.81 -47.51
C PHE A 78 10.59 -20.45 -47.35
N TRP A 79 9.80 -20.07 -48.37
CA TRP A 79 9.06 -18.81 -48.34
C TRP A 79 7.98 -18.79 -47.25
N SER A 80 7.32 -19.91 -46.98
CA SER A 80 6.34 -20.03 -45.90
C SER A 80 6.97 -19.90 -44.53
N GLY A 81 8.18 -20.43 -44.31
CA GLY A 81 8.95 -20.27 -43.09
C GLY A 81 9.34 -18.82 -42.80
N ILE A 82 9.89 -18.12 -43.80
CA ILE A 82 10.20 -16.69 -43.69
C ILE A 82 8.95 -15.89 -43.34
N LEU A 83 7.83 -16.13 -44.05
CA LEU A 83 6.57 -15.45 -43.80
C LEU A 83 6.07 -15.71 -42.37
N ALA A 84 6.14 -16.97 -41.89
CA ALA A 84 5.73 -17.33 -40.54
C ALA A 84 6.54 -16.60 -39.47
N VAL A 85 7.88 -16.55 -39.58
CA VAL A 85 8.73 -15.83 -38.64
C VAL A 85 8.50 -14.30 -38.69
N ALA A 86 8.30 -13.76 -39.91
CA ALA A 86 7.98 -12.33 -40.07
C ALA A 86 6.62 -11.98 -39.39
N CYS A 87 5.57 -12.78 -39.68
CA CYS A 87 4.26 -12.61 -39.03
C CYS A 87 4.35 -12.76 -37.52
N ALA A 88 5.05 -13.77 -37.00
CA ALA A 88 5.25 -13.98 -35.58
C ALA A 88 6.02 -12.82 -34.93
N THR A 89 6.99 -12.23 -35.60
CA THR A 89 7.71 -11.04 -35.11
C THR A 89 6.77 -9.84 -35.03
N VAL A 90 5.92 -9.62 -36.02
CA VAL A 90 4.90 -8.56 -35.99
C VAL A 90 3.91 -8.78 -34.84
N VAL A 91 3.39 -9.99 -34.67
CA VAL A 91 2.51 -10.37 -33.57
C VAL A 91 3.20 -10.13 -32.22
N GLY A 92 4.46 -10.53 -32.06
CA GLY A 92 5.25 -10.27 -30.87
C GLY A 92 5.39 -8.76 -30.55
N LEU A 93 5.60 -7.93 -31.55
CA LEU A 93 5.65 -6.48 -31.39
C LEU A 93 4.29 -5.88 -31.01
N VAL A 94 3.18 -6.41 -31.52
CA VAL A 94 1.83 -6.00 -31.15
C VAL A 94 1.54 -6.36 -29.69
N VAL A 95 1.81 -7.60 -29.30
CA VAL A 95 1.67 -8.09 -27.91
C VAL A 95 2.50 -7.23 -26.95
N TYR A 96 3.75 -6.94 -27.30
CA TYR A 96 4.62 -6.07 -26.53
C TYR A 96 4.02 -4.66 -26.35
N ARG A 97 3.48 -4.05 -27.42
CA ARG A 97 2.84 -2.73 -27.38
C ARG A 97 1.60 -2.73 -26.49
N GLU A 98 0.74 -3.74 -26.61
CA GLU A 98 -0.45 -3.86 -25.77
C GLU A 98 -0.09 -4.03 -24.30
N ARG A 99 0.90 -4.86 -24.00
CA ARG A 99 1.41 -5.05 -22.65
C ARG A 99 1.92 -3.72 -22.07
N LEU A 100 2.76 -3.01 -22.82
CA LEU A 100 3.29 -1.70 -22.39
C LEU A 100 2.17 -0.68 -22.15
N ALA A 101 1.16 -0.64 -23.02
CA ALA A 101 0.01 0.23 -22.87
C ALA A 101 -0.82 -0.11 -21.62
N ARG A 102 -0.99 -1.40 -21.30
CA ARG A 102 -1.66 -1.84 -20.05
C ARG A 102 -0.86 -1.45 -18.81
N GLU A 103 0.45 -1.69 -18.79
CA GLU A 103 1.34 -1.28 -17.69
C GLU A 103 1.29 0.24 -17.47
N GLN A 104 1.31 1.05 -18.53
CA GLN A 104 1.19 2.50 -18.46
C GLN A 104 -0.17 2.97 -17.93
N ARG A 105 -1.27 2.32 -18.37
CA ARG A 105 -2.61 2.62 -17.87
C ARG A 105 -2.73 2.32 -16.38
N LEU A 106 -2.26 1.16 -15.92
CA LEU A 106 -2.24 0.79 -14.50
C LEU A 106 -1.44 1.82 -13.70
N THR A 107 -0.22 2.17 -14.13
CA THR A 107 0.62 3.16 -13.45
C THR A 107 -0.06 4.55 -13.39
N SER A 108 -0.78 4.94 -14.45
CA SER A 108 -1.49 6.23 -14.45
C SER A 108 -2.68 6.23 -13.48
N VAL A 109 -3.45 5.14 -13.42
CA VAL A 109 -4.58 4.99 -12.48
C VAL A 109 -4.07 5.04 -11.03
N ILE A 110 -3.01 4.28 -10.72
CA ILE A 110 -2.36 4.29 -9.40
C ILE A 110 -1.89 5.70 -9.04
N ARG A 111 -1.27 6.43 -9.97
CA ARG A 111 -0.80 7.80 -9.73
C ARG A 111 -1.93 8.77 -9.41
N VAL A 112 -3.05 8.69 -10.14
CA VAL A 112 -4.24 9.53 -9.89
C VAL A 112 -4.83 9.21 -8.52
N ALA A 113 -4.93 7.94 -8.18
CA ALA A 113 -5.48 7.52 -6.90
C ALA A 113 -4.57 7.91 -5.71
N ASN A 114 -3.24 7.80 -5.86
CA ASN A 114 -2.29 8.31 -4.86
C ASN A 114 -2.45 9.82 -4.65
N ALA A 115 -2.62 10.58 -5.73
CA ALA A 115 -2.87 12.02 -5.63
C ALA A 115 -4.20 12.33 -4.93
N ALA A 116 -5.25 11.55 -5.22
CA ALA A 116 -6.55 11.70 -4.56
C ALA A 116 -6.45 11.38 -3.05
N GLN A 117 -5.79 10.30 -2.67
CA GLN A 117 -5.59 9.95 -1.26
C GLN A 117 -4.75 10.99 -0.51
N GLN A 118 -3.67 11.48 -1.10
CA GLN A 118 -2.89 12.58 -0.50
C GLN A 118 -3.71 13.86 -0.31
N ALA A 119 -4.65 14.14 -1.21
CA ALA A 119 -5.57 15.26 -1.05
C ALA A 119 -6.58 15.03 0.09
N LEU A 120 -7.01 13.79 0.32
CA LEU A 120 -7.91 13.39 1.41
C LEU A 120 -7.21 13.34 2.76
N LEU A 121 -5.93 12.90 2.79
CA LEU A 121 -5.08 12.75 3.98
C LEU A 121 -3.95 13.80 3.99
N PRO A 122 -4.25 15.09 4.02
CA PRO A 122 -3.18 16.09 4.14
C PRO A 122 -2.47 15.89 5.50
N ALA A 123 -1.17 16.09 5.49
CA ALA A 123 -0.36 16.05 6.70
C ALA A 123 -0.99 16.90 7.81
N PRO A 124 -1.15 16.38 9.03
CA PRO A 124 -1.62 17.18 10.15
C PRO A 124 -0.61 18.29 10.44
N PRO A 125 -1.05 19.42 11.02
CA PRO A 125 -0.13 20.47 11.43
C PRO A 125 0.85 19.92 12.46
N ALA A 126 2.13 20.31 12.38
CA ALA A 126 3.14 19.90 13.37
C ALA A 126 2.80 20.32 14.81
N ARG A 127 1.85 21.25 14.96
CA ARG A 127 1.29 21.70 16.24
C ARG A 127 -0.20 21.98 16.12
N ALA A 128 -0.97 21.44 17.07
CA ALA A 128 -2.39 21.66 17.21
C ALA A 128 -2.70 22.06 18.67
N GLY A 129 -2.92 23.36 18.92
CA GLY A 129 -3.10 23.87 20.26
C GLY A 129 -1.94 23.49 21.20
N PRO A 130 -2.21 22.75 22.31
CA PRO A 130 -1.19 22.32 23.26
C PRO A 130 -0.44 21.06 22.80
N LEU A 131 -0.71 20.52 21.63
CA LEU A 131 -0.11 19.27 21.15
C LEU A 131 0.96 19.55 20.08
N ASP A 132 2.14 18.95 20.26
CA ASP A 132 3.06 18.70 19.16
C ASP A 132 2.64 17.40 18.49
N VAL A 133 2.52 17.43 17.16
CA VAL A 133 1.96 16.33 16.36
C VAL A 133 2.98 15.87 15.34
N ALA A 134 3.14 14.56 15.21
CA ALA A 134 3.83 13.93 14.11
C ALA A 134 3.03 12.76 13.55
N HIS A 135 3.24 12.43 12.30
CA HIS A 135 2.58 11.32 11.62
C HIS A 135 3.56 10.59 10.72
N SER A 136 3.27 9.34 10.48
CA SER A 136 3.93 8.51 9.47
C SER A 136 2.91 7.57 8.86
N TYR A 137 2.92 7.44 7.54
CA TYR A 137 2.08 6.52 6.79
C TYR A 137 2.95 5.72 5.84
N ARG A 138 2.69 4.41 5.75
CA ARG A 138 3.32 3.52 4.77
C ARG A 138 2.27 2.55 4.25
N SER A 139 2.10 2.48 2.94
CA SER A 139 1.25 1.48 2.32
C SER A 139 1.97 0.13 2.20
N ALA A 140 1.21 -0.95 2.27
CA ALA A 140 1.67 -2.32 2.07
C ALA A 140 2.22 -2.56 0.65
N THR A 141 1.73 -1.83 -0.34
CA THR A 141 2.15 -1.95 -1.73
C THR A 141 3.07 -0.79 -2.12
N ASP A 142 4.31 -1.10 -2.54
CA ASP A 142 5.29 -0.10 -3.02
C ASP A 142 4.79 0.69 -4.24
N GLU A 143 3.82 0.16 -4.98
CA GLU A 143 3.31 0.75 -6.23
C GLU A 143 2.08 1.65 -6.03
N ALA A 144 1.34 1.48 -4.92
CA ALA A 144 0.14 2.25 -4.63
C ALA A 144 0.12 2.66 -3.16
N MET A 145 0.28 3.96 -2.88
CA MET A 145 0.10 4.53 -1.52
C MET A 145 -1.39 4.60 -1.13
N ILE A 146 -2.19 3.57 -1.49
CA ILE A 146 -3.64 3.58 -1.34
C ILE A 146 -4.03 2.48 -0.36
N GLY A 147 -4.47 2.89 0.81
CA GLY A 147 -4.94 2.00 1.85
C GLY A 147 -6.22 2.44 2.53
N GLY A 148 -6.74 1.58 3.40
CA GLY A 148 -7.89 1.83 4.26
C GLY A 148 -7.60 2.78 5.41
N ASP A 149 -6.35 2.87 5.81
CA ASP A 149 -5.89 3.67 6.93
C ASP A 149 -6.16 5.17 6.74
N PHE A 150 -6.72 5.80 7.76
CA PHE A 150 -6.95 7.24 7.76
C PHE A 150 -6.71 7.86 9.14
N TYR A 151 -6.37 9.13 9.14
CA TYR A 151 -6.24 9.93 10.36
C TYR A 151 -6.53 11.40 10.09
N LYS A 152 -6.95 12.11 11.12
CA LYS A 152 -7.16 13.56 11.06
C LYS A 152 -6.98 14.18 12.44
N VAL A 153 -6.35 15.37 12.46
CA VAL A 153 -6.24 16.21 13.65
C VAL A 153 -6.85 17.57 13.35
N LEU A 154 -7.79 18.01 14.17
CA LEU A 154 -8.54 19.24 13.99
C LEU A 154 -8.51 20.06 15.27
N VAL A 155 -8.36 21.37 15.11
CA VAL A 155 -8.56 22.34 16.20
C VAL A 155 -10.01 22.80 16.11
N THR A 156 -10.78 22.56 17.17
CA THR A 156 -12.21 22.92 17.23
C THR A 156 -12.51 23.74 18.48
N ARG A 157 -13.72 24.26 18.57
CA ARG A 157 -14.20 24.91 19.80
C ARG A 157 -14.28 23.99 21.03
N TRP A 158 -14.33 22.65 20.77
CA TRP A 158 -14.41 21.62 21.81
C TRP A 158 -13.05 21.11 22.28
N GLY A 159 -11.95 21.63 21.71
CA GLY A 159 -10.58 21.16 21.89
C GLY A 159 -9.98 20.59 20.64
N ILE A 160 -8.92 19.82 20.78
CA ILE A 160 -8.27 19.13 19.68
C ILE A 160 -8.99 17.80 19.47
N ARG A 161 -9.57 17.63 18.28
CA ARG A 161 -10.24 16.41 17.86
C ARG A 161 -9.30 15.60 17.00
N VAL A 162 -9.18 14.31 17.31
CA VAL A 162 -8.35 13.38 16.55
C VAL A 162 -9.19 12.17 16.17
N VAL A 163 -9.01 11.69 14.97
CA VAL A 163 -9.46 10.38 14.51
C VAL A 163 -8.28 9.62 13.91
N ILE A 164 -8.21 8.34 14.18
CA ILE A 164 -7.46 7.36 13.42
C ILE A 164 -8.36 6.15 13.22
N GLY A 165 -8.28 5.51 12.07
CA GLY A 165 -9.09 4.36 11.74
C GLY A 165 -8.58 3.64 10.52
N ASP A 166 -9.17 2.47 10.27
CA ASP A 166 -8.92 1.66 9.09
C ASP A 166 -10.24 1.19 8.49
N VAL A 167 -10.42 1.43 7.19
CA VAL A 167 -11.55 0.95 6.38
C VAL A 167 -11.19 -0.44 5.85
N ARG A 168 -12.06 -1.41 6.07
CA ARG A 168 -11.86 -2.77 5.57
C ARG A 168 -11.54 -2.79 4.08
N GLY A 169 -10.44 -3.48 3.73
CA GLY A 169 -10.00 -3.70 2.37
C GLY A 169 -8.79 -2.84 1.97
N HIS A 170 -8.35 -3.00 0.75
CA HIS A 170 -7.14 -2.33 0.26
C HIS A 170 -7.29 -1.85 -1.18
N GLY A 171 -6.41 -0.95 -1.59
CA GLY A 171 -6.34 -0.45 -2.97
C GLY A 171 -7.42 0.59 -3.29
N LEU A 172 -7.72 0.73 -4.58
CA LEU A 172 -8.62 1.80 -5.08
C LEU A 172 -10.06 1.73 -4.55
N GLY A 173 -10.53 0.53 -4.19
CA GLY A 173 -11.91 0.30 -3.75
C GLY A 173 -12.26 1.01 -2.44
N VAL A 174 -11.28 1.23 -1.56
CA VAL A 174 -11.51 1.82 -0.23
C VAL A 174 -11.46 3.35 -0.22
N VAL A 175 -10.90 3.98 -1.24
CA VAL A 175 -10.73 5.46 -1.33
C VAL A 175 -12.03 6.24 -1.13
N PRO A 176 -13.17 5.88 -1.76
CA PRO A 176 -14.43 6.57 -1.54
C PRO A 176 -14.89 6.49 -0.09
N THR A 177 -14.81 5.30 0.53
CA THR A 177 -15.24 5.07 1.91
C THR A 177 -14.34 5.80 2.92
N THR A 178 -13.01 5.76 2.72
CA THR A 178 -12.04 6.54 3.50
C THR A 178 -12.31 8.04 3.39
N GLY A 179 -12.55 8.53 2.17
CA GLY A 179 -12.91 9.93 1.92
C GLY A 179 -14.19 10.35 2.62
N MET A 180 -15.21 9.49 2.62
CA MET A 180 -16.47 9.70 3.32
C MET A 180 -16.25 9.74 4.85
N ALA A 181 -15.54 8.76 5.42
CA ALA A 181 -15.26 8.70 6.86
C ALA A 181 -14.58 10.00 7.34
N ILE A 182 -13.56 10.48 6.63
CA ILE A 182 -12.86 11.74 6.93
C ILE A 182 -13.80 12.94 6.77
N GLY A 183 -14.60 12.97 5.71
CA GLY A 183 -15.55 14.06 5.43
C GLY A 183 -16.58 14.21 6.55
N VAL A 184 -17.20 13.11 6.96
CA VAL A 184 -18.18 13.08 8.05
C VAL A 184 -17.52 13.44 9.38
N PHE A 185 -16.34 12.90 9.68
CA PHE A 185 -15.60 13.28 10.87
C PHE A 185 -15.31 14.79 10.91
N ARG A 186 -14.84 15.39 9.81
CA ARG A 186 -14.53 16.82 9.74
C ARG A 186 -15.74 17.68 10.08
N GLU A 187 -16.90 17.34 9.55
CA GLU A 187 -18.14 18.07 9.81
C GLU A 187 -18.59 17.86 11.27
N ALA A 188 -18.74 16.59 11.68
CA ALA A 188 -19.20 16.23 13.00
C ALA A 188 -18.29 16.75 14.13
N ALA A 189 -16.96 16.74 13.95
CA ALA A 189 -16.01 17.22 14.95
C ALA A 189 -16.16 18.71 15.28
N HIS A 190 -16.69 19.53 14.38
CA HIS A 190 -16.96 20.95 14.61
C HIS A 190 -18.34 21.19 15.24
N GLU A 191 -19.31 20.31 14.97
CA GLU A 191 -20.70 20.48 15.39
C GLU A 191 -21.01 19.78 16.70
N GLU A 192 -20.57 18.53 16.84
CA GLU A 192 -20.93 17.68 17.98
C GLU A 192 -19.99 17.86 19.16
N PRO A 193 -20.52 18.10 20.39
CA PRO A 193 -19.70 18.21 21.59
C PRO A 193 -19.14 16.85 22.05
N GLU A 194 -19.89 15.77 21.87
CA GLU A 194 -19.58 14.45 22.42
C GLU A 194 -19.04 13.49 21.34
N LEU A 195 -18.12 12.59 21.74
CA LEU A 195 -17.49 11.63 20.82
C LEU A 195 -18.47 10.57 20.30
N ASP A 196 -19.40 10.12 21.12
CA ASP A 196 -20.45 9.18 20.77
C ASP A 196 -21.34 9.70 19.62
N ARG A 197 -21.64 11.01 19.61
CA ARG A 197 -22.40 11.65 18.52
C ARG A 197 -21.63 11.69 17.23
N ILE A 198 -20.33 11.93 17.30
CA ILE A 198 -19.44 11.85 16.14
C ILE A 198 -19.43 10.41 15.58
N ALA A 199 -19.21 9.42 16.46
CA ALA A 199 -19.23 8.01 16.10
C ALA A 199 -20.55 7.60 15.44
N ALA A 200 -21.69 7.99 16.03
CA ALA A 200 -23.01 7.70 15.50
C ALA A 200 -23.27 8.35 14.12
N ARG A 201 -22.73 9.55 13.82
CA ARG A 201 -22.81 10.16 12.50
C ARG A 201 -21.95 9.41 11.48
N MET A 202 -20.74 9.00 11.88
CA MET A 202 -19.86 8.20 11.03
C MET A 202 -20.46 6.83 10.71
N ASP A 203 -21.00 6.12 11.73
CA ASP A 203 -21.67 4.82 11.57
C ASP A 203 -22.82 4.89 10.57
N ARG A 204 -23.74 5.87 10.73
CA ARG A 204 -24.87 6.03 9.81
C ARG A 204 -24.45 6.28 8.37
N SER A 205 -23.38 7.07 8.16
CA SER A 205 -22.89 7.35 6.80
C SER A 205 -22.20 6.13 6.19
N LEU A 206 -21.37 5.43 6.94
CA LEU A 206 -20.70 4.21 6.48
C LEU A 206 -21.72 3.10 6.17
N ALA A 207 -22.71 2.87 7.06
CA ALA A 207 -23.74 1.86 6.84
C ALA A 207 -24.64 2.16 5.63
N ARG A 208 -24.89 3.44 5.33
CA ARG A 208 -25.74 3.85 4.19
C ARG A 208 -25.03 3.81 2.87
N ASP A 209 -23.80 4.36 2.80
CA ASP A 209 -23.13 4.71 1.57
C ASP A 209 -21.79 3.94 1.37
N GLY A 210 -21.29 3.21 2.39
CA GLY A 210 -20.01 2.48 2.36
C GLY A 210 -20.03 1.20 1.53
N GLY A 211 -21.21 0.73 1.10
CA GLY A 211 -21.35 -0.54 0.39
C GLY A 211 -21.29 -1.77 1.31
N PRO A 212 -21.32 -3.00 0.76
CA PRO A 212 -21.40 -4.24 1.55
C PRO A 212 -20.21 -4.50 2.49
N GLU A 213 -19.07 -3.94 2.19
CA GLU A 213 -17.84 -4.06 2.98
C GLU A 213 -17.38 -2.72 3.59
N GLY A 214 -18.24 -1.70 3.57
CA GLY A 214 -17.95 -0.34 3.96
C GLY A 214 -17.97 -0.09 5.46
N PHE A 215 -17.23 -0.88 6.26
CA PHE A 215 -17.07 -0.64 7.68
C PHE A 215 -15.62 -0.26 8.01
N ALA A 216 -15.45 0.40 9.16
CA ALA A 216 -14.16 0.86 9.61
C ALA A 216 -13.97 0.67 11.11
N THR A 217 -12.76 0.33 11.51
CA THR A 217 -12.31 0.51 12.89
C THR A 217 -11.96 1.97 13.11
N VAL A 218 -12.37 2.54 14.26
CA VAL A 218 -12.19 3.98 14.51
C VAL A 218 -11.82 4.23 15.98
N LEU A 219 -10.81 5.07 16.19
CA LEU A 219 -10.47 5.64 17.48
C LEU A 219 -10.67 7.16 17.41
N LEU A 220 -11.50 7.68 18.29
CA LEU A 220 -11.81 9.09 18.42
C LEU A 220 -11.22 9.65 19.71
N LEU A 221 -10.59 10.84 19.62
CA LEU A 221 -10.08 11.54 20.80
C LEU A 221 -10.53 12.99 20.83
N THR A 222 -10.71 13.50 22.04
CA THR A 222 -10.78 14.93 22.34
C THR A 222 -9.73 15.27 23.39
N ILE A 223 -8.89 16.27 23.12
CA ILE A 223 -7.89 16.75 24.08
C ILE A 223 -8.14 18.23 24.33
N SER A 224 -8.42 18.56 25.60
CA SER A 224 -8.64 19.94 26.02
C SER A 224 -7.33 20.72 26.11
N GLY A 225 -7.44 22.05 26.22
CA GLY A 225 -6.28 22.93 26.50
C GLY A 225 -5.55 22.60 27.80
N GLU A 226 -6.25 22.03 28.77
CA GLU A 226 -5.75 21.67 30.09
C GLU A 226 -5.19 20.23 30.16
N GLY A 227 -5.21 19.51 29.02
CA GLY A 227 -4.67 18.14 28.93
C GLY A 227 -5.67 17.05 29.33
N LEU A 228 -6.95 17.36 29.52
CA LEU A 228 -7.95 16.30 29.67
C LEU A 228 -8.17 15.62 28.32
N CYS A 229 -7.88 14.32 28.26
CA CYS A 229 -8.03 13.49 27.07
C CYS A 229 -9.19 12.53 27.26
N ARG A 230 -10.17 12.59 26.36
CA ARG A 230 -11.31 11.67 26.25
C ARG A 230 -11.08 10.80 25.02
N ILE A 231 -11.31 9.51 25.14
CA ILE A 231 -11.03 8.51 24.09
C ILE A 231 -12.24 7.58 23.95
N LEU A 232 -12.66 7.36 22.70
CA LEU A 232 -13.72 6.41 22.34
C LEU A 232 -13.22 5.52 21.23
N SER A 233 -13.30 4.19 21.41
CA SER A 233 -12.86 3.21 20.42
C SER A 233 -14.03 2.40 19.87
N HIS A 234 -14.00 2.18 18.56
CA HIS A 234 -14.88 1.27 17.83
C HIS A 234 -14.03 0.27 17.03
N GLY A 235 -13.63 -0.83 17.69
CA GLY A 235 -12.85 -1.90 17.08
C GLY A 235 -11.40 -1.55 16.75
N HIS A 236 -10.93 -0.36 17.10
CA HIS A 236 -9.58 0.11 16.77
C HIS A 236 -8.59 -0.18 17.91
N PRO A 237 -7.30 -0.47 17.59
CA PRO A 237 -6.27 -0.68 18.59
C PRO A 237 -6.16 0.48 19.61
N PRO A 238 -5.98 0.19 20.91
CA PRO A 238 -5.82 1.21 21.93
C PRO A 238 -4.49 1.95 21.78
N PRO A 239 -4.43 3.24 22.15
CA PRO A 239 -3.20 4.02 22.09
C PRO A 239 -2.20 3.59 23.17
N LEU A 240 -0.91 3.74 22.87
CA LEU A 240 0.15 3.62 23.85
C LEU A 240 0.43 4.99 24.49
N LEU A 241 0.26 5.08 25.79
CA LEU A 241 0.67 6.23 26.57
C LEU A 241 2.12 6.06 27.04
N ARG A 242 3.00 6.98 26.65
CA ARG A 242 4.35 7.14 27.21
C ARG A 242 4.37 8.35 28.12
N SER A 243 4.56 8.13 29.43
CA SER A 243 4.69 9.23 30.37
C SER A 243 5.98 10.04 30.12
N ALA A 244 6.03 11.28 30.60
CA ALA A 244 7.24 12.11 30.57
C ALA A 244 8.45 11.42 31.24
N ALA A 245 8.21 10.52 32.20
CA ALA A 245 9.23 9.68 32.84
C ALA A 245 9.70 8.52 31.93
N GLY A 246 9.02 8.24 30.81
CA GLY A 246 9.37 7.22 29.83
C GLY A 246 8.70 5.86 30.03
N ARG A 247 7.78 5.73 30.98
CA ARG A 247 6.99 4.49 31.15
C ARG A 247 5.94 4.41 30.04
N VAL A 248 5.93 3.28 29.31
CA VAL A 248 4.93 2.99 28.29
C VAL A 248 3.88 2.04 28.85
N ARG A 249 2.63 2.30 28.58
CA ARG A 249 1.50 1.42 28.87
C ARG A 249 0.45 1.55 27.80
N GLU A 250 -0.26 0.48 27.55
CA GLU A 250 -1.47 0.53 26.75
C GLU A 250 -2.62 1.16 27.53
N THR A 251 -3.47 1.90 26.85
CA THR A 251 -4.64 2.51 27.46
C THR A 251 -5.75 1.47 27.50
N GLU A 252 -6.30 1.21 28.69
CA GLU A 252 -7.46 0.33 28.82
C GLU A 252 -8.70 1.03 28.28
N LEU A 253 -9.35 0.41 27.28
CA LEU A 253 -10.54 0.93 26.62
C LEU A 253 -11.64 -0.15 26.60
N GLN A 254 -12.87 0.24 26.92
CA GLN A 254 -14.04 -0.58 26.62
C GLN A 254 -14.60 -0.15 25.28
N GLY A 255 -14.12 -0.79 24.21
CA GLY A 255 -14.47 -0.45 22.83
C GLY A 255 -15.82 -1.05 22.42
N GLY A 256 -16.49 -0.37 21.47
CA GLY A 256 -17.66 -0.87 20.74
C GLY A 256 -17.27 -1.59 19.43
N PRO A 257 -18.26 -2.10 18.69
CA PRO A 257 -18.04 -2.72 17.38
C PRO A 257 -17.54 -1.68 16.36
N PRO A 258 -16.86 -2.11 15.27
CA PRO A 258 -16.53 -1.25 14.14
C PRO A 258 -17.75 -0.51 13.59
N LEU A 259 -17.54 0.70 13.09
CA LEU A 259 -18.58 1.56 12.52
C LEU A 259 -18.95 1.10 11.11
N GLY A 260 -20.24 1.21 10.74
CA GLY A 260 -20.74 0.88 9.41
C GLY A 260 -21.28 -0.55 9.28
N LEU A 261 -21.22 -1.36 10.35
CA LEU A 261 -21.74 -2.73 10.34
C LEU A 261 -23.27 -2.82 10.49
N GLY A 262 -23.98 -1.69 10.63
CA GLY A 262 -25.42 -1.68 10.92
C GLY A 262 -25.75 -2.14 12.33
N LEU A 263 -24.79 -2.10 13.23
CA LEU A 263 -24.91 -2.51 14.63
C LEU A 263 -25.15 -1.31 15.57
N SER A 264 -25.85 -0.28 15.10
CA SER A 264 -26.04 1.00 15.81
C SER A 264 -26.53 0.86 17.25
N ARG A 265 -27.33 -0.19 17.55
CA ARG A 265 -27.81 -0.50 18.90
C ARG A 265 -26.70 -0.87 19.90
N PHE A 266 -25.53 -1.28 19.41
CA PHE A 266 -24.38 -1.67 20.23
C PHE A 266 -23.30 -0.56 20.28
N LEU A 267 -23.52 0.58 19.62
CA LEU A 267 -22.57 1.70 19.72
C LEU A 267 -22.58 2.30 21.12
N GLU A 268 -23.71 2.20 21.84
CA GLU A 268 -23.85 2.66 23.23
C GLU A 268 -23.09 1.77 24.22
N ASP A 269 -22.64 0.56 23.81
CA ASP A 269 -21.80 -0.32 24.63
C ASP A 269 -20.35 0.18 24.72
N ALA A 270 -19.93 1.08 23.84
CA ALA A 270 -18.62 1.70 23.91
C ALA A 270 -18.58 2.77 25.01
N GLU A 271 -17.69 2.59 25.95
CA GLU A 271 -17.50 3.57 27.03
C GLU A 271 -16.33 4.53 26.72
N GLU A 272 -16.60 5.81 26.97
CA GLU A 272 -15.56 6.82 26.83
C GLU A 272 -14.59 6.75 28.00
N THR A 273 -13.32 6.54 27.71
CA THR A 273 -12.26 6.57 28.70
C THR A 273 -11.71 7.99 28.83
N THR A 274 -11.55 8.48 30.05
CA THR A 274 -11.00 9.82 30.34
C THR A 274 -9.69 9.71 31.11
N MET A 275 -8.68 10.46 30.66
CA MET A 275 -7.39 10.55 31.36
C MET A 275 -6.83 11.98 31.33
N ALA A 276 -5.99 12.33 32.28
CA ALA A 276 -5.24 13.58 32.29
C ALA A 276 -3.83 13.33 31.70
N LEU A 277 -3.41 14.16 30.75
CA LEU A 277 -2.06 14.21 30.22
C LEU A 277 -1.23 15.24 30.98
N ALA A 278 -0.09 14.82 31.48
CA ALA A 278 0.91 15.71 32.04
C ALA A 278 1.81 16.29 30.91
N GLU A 279 2.44 17.43 31.16
CA GLU A 279 3.40 18.03 30.22
C GLU A 279 4.52 17.03 29.87
N GLY A 280 4.70 16.78 28.60
CA GLY A 280 5.67 15.82 28.08
C GLY A 280 5.15 14.40 27.91
N ASP A 281 3.90 14.11 28.31
CA ASP A 281 3.26 12.83 28.01
C ASP A 281 2.97 12.72 26.52
N GLU A 282 3.05 11.49 25.99
CA GLU A 282 2.84 11.19 24.60
C GLU A 282 1.81 10.07 24.41
N LEU A 283 0.90 10.27 23.46
CA LEU A 283 0.02 9.23 22.95
C LEU A 283 0.48 8.81 21.55
N LEU A 284 0.81 7.54 21.40
CA LEU A 284 1.07 6.91 20.10
C LEU A 284 -0.18 6.16 19.68
N LEU A 285 -0.77 6.59 18.57
CA LEU A 285 -1.92 5.97 17.92
C LEU A 285 -1.39 5.21 16.71
N THR A 286 -1.87 3.98 16.48
CA THR A 286 -1.44 3.14 15.36
C THR A 286 -2.61 2.36 14.81
N THR A 287 -2.58 2.08 13.52
CA THR A 287 -3.44 1.06 12.91
C THR A 287 -2.86 -0.33 13.15
N ASP A 288 -3.66 -1.35 12.91
CA ASP A 288 -3.32 -2.75 13.16
C ASP A 288 -2.14 -3.24 12.29
N GLY A 289 -1.97 -2.72 11.07
CA GLY A 289 -0.83 -3.06 10.22
C GLY A 289 0.54 -2.80 10.85
N VAL A 290 0.63 -1.93 11.88
CA VAL A 290 1.85 -1.78 12.68
C VAL A 290 2.02 -2.93 13.66
N GLN A 291 0.94 -3.33 14.34
CA GLN A 291 0.96 -4.38 15.37
C GLN A 291 1.04 -5.77 14.75
N GLU A 292 0.42 -5.95 13.58
CA GLU A 292 0.39 -7.21 12.83
C GLU A 292 1.61 -7.42 11.94
N ALA A 293 2.49 -6.44 11.81
CA ALA A 293 3.75 -6.57 11.08
C ALA A 293 4.59 -7.72 11.61
N ARG A 294 5.03 -8.62 10.71
CA ARG A 294 5.73 -9.85 11.08
C ARG A 294 7.17 -9.85 10.60
N SER A 295 8.05 -10.34 11.47
CA SER A 295 9.43 -10.64 11.09
C SER A 295 9.50 -11.81 10.11
N ALA A 296 10.69 -12.05 9.54
CA ALA A 296 10.95 -13.26 8.74
C ALA A 296 10.72 -14.57 9.52
N ALA A 297 10.75 -14.54 10.86
CA ALA A 297 10.42 -15.68 11.73
C ALA A 297 8.91 -15.76 12.04
N GLY A 298 8.08 -14.84 11.56
CA GLY A 298 6.65 -14.79 11.80
C GLY A 298 6.24 -14.12 13.11
N GLU A 299 7.17 -13.51 13.85
CA GLU A 299 6.90 -12.83 15.12
C GLU A 299 6.30 -11.45 14.90
N PHE A 300 5.34 -11.05 15.71
CA PHE A 300 4.75 -9.73 15.67
C PHE A 300 5.74 -8.64 16.12
N PHE A 301 5.57 -7.44 15.57
CA PHE A 301 6.38 -6.29 15.96
C PHE A 301 6.11 -5.89 17.42
N PRO A 302 7.13 -5.90 18.31
CA PRO A 302 6.94 -5.61 19.73
C PRO A 302 6.84 -4.10 19.94
N LEU A 303 5.75 -3.48 19.47
CA LEU A 303 5.58 -2.03 19.39
C LEU A 303 5.82 -1.31 20.72
N ALA A 304 5.25 -1.82 21.84
CA ALA A 304 5.38 -1.19 23.14
C ALA A 304 6.83 -1.12 23.63
N GLU A 305 7.60 -2.21 23.44
CA GLU A 305 9.02 -2.28 23.80
C GLU A 305 9.87 -1.36 22.92
N ARG A 306 9.64 -1.36 21.61
CA ARG A 306 10.33 -0.49 20.66
C ARG A 306 10.03 0.98 20.92
N TYR A 307 8.77 1.30 21.25
CA TYR A 307 8.39 2.67 21.63
C TYR A 307 9.02 3.09 22.95
N ALA A 308 9.11 2.22 23.94
CA ALA A 308 9.81 2.49 25.19
C ALA A 308 11.31 2.80 24.97
N GLY A 309 11.95 2.08 24.04
CA GLY A 309 13.33 2.28 23.64
C GLY A 309 13.57 3.49 22.71
N ALA A 310 12.52 4.04 22.10
CA ALA A 310 12.64 5.16 21.16
C ALA A 310 13.17 6.44 21.84
N PRO A 311 13.89 7.31 21.10
CA PRO A 311 14.50 8.53 21.64
C PRO A 311 13.49 9.39 22.41
N ARG A 312 13.84 9.76 23.63
CA ARG A 312 13.05 10.68 24.47
C ARG A 312 13.54 12.11 24.28
N LYS A 313 12.70 13.10 24.58
CA LYS A 313 13.04 14.54 24.51
C LYS A 313 13.51 15.01 23.12
N ARG A 314 13.24 14.23 22.08
CA ARG A 314 13.42 14.60 20.69
C ARG A 314 12.09 15.06 20.11
N PRO A 315 12.05 15.85 19.03
CA PRO A 315 10.81 16.16 18.31
C PRO A 315 9.98 14.90 18.03
N PRO A 316 8.64 14.94 18.10
CA PRO A 316 7.79 13.78 17.78
C PRO A 316 8.10 13.15 16.43
N ALA A 317 8.49 13.94 15.43
CA ALA A 317 8.88 13.46 14.11
C ALA A 317 10.12 12.53 14.15
N ASP A 318 11.11 12.85 15.00
CA ASP A 318 12.32 12.03 15.15
C ASP A 318 12.00 10.69 15.85
N VAL A 319 11.07 10.72 16.80
CA VAL A 319 10.59 9.51 17.49
C VAL A 319 9.91 8.58 16.48
N LEU A 320 8.97 9.10 15.68
CA LEU A 320 8.32 8.31 14.64
C LEU A 320 9.27 7.84 13.55
N ALA A 321 10.27 8.65 13.19
CA ALA A 321 11.29 8.24 12.23
C ALA A 321 12.15 7.07 12.75
N ALA A 322 12.41 7.00 14.04
CA ALA A 322 13.09 5.87 14.66
C ALA A 322 12.21 4.61 14.64
N LEU A 323 10.95 4.72 15.12
CA LEU A 323 10.00 3.60 15.10
C LEU A 323 9.75 3.06 13.68
N ARG A 324 9.65 3.94 12.69
CA ARG A 324 9.48 3.53 11.29
C ARG A 324 10.68 2.75 10.76
N ARG A 325 11.91 3.14 11.13
CA ARG A 325 13.11 2.38 10.77
C ARG A 325 13.10 1.00 11.42
N ASP A 326 12.82 0.94 12.73
CA ASP A 326 12.73 -0.33 13.45
C ASP A 326 11.67 -1.25 12.84
N LEU A 327 10.49 -0.71 12.47
CA LEU A 327 9.43 -1.47 11.80
C LEU A 327 9.87 -1.96 10.42
N THR A 328 10.57 -1.13 9.64
CA THR A 328 11.07 -1.51 8.31
C THR A 328 12.15 -2.58 8.40
N ASP A 329 13.04 -2.50 9.39
CA ASP A 329 14.09 -3.49 9.62
C ASP A 329 13.51 -4.82 10.13
N TRP A 330 12.41 -4.77 10.91
CA TRP A 330 11.69 -5.94 11.42
C TRP A 330 10.87 -6.64 10.35
N ALA A 331 10.09 -5.88 9.59
CA ALA A 331 9.20 -6.33 8.54
C ALA A 331 9.47 -5.53 7.25
N PRO A 332 10.45 -5.97 6.42
CA PRO A 332 10.77 -5.30 5.15
C PRO A 332 9.57 -5.26 4.19
N GLU A 333 8.76 -6.33 4.19
CA GLU A 333 7.50 -6.41 3.45
C GLU A 333 6.34 -6.30 4.45
N LEU A 334 5.57 -5.23 4.36
CA LEU A 334 4.32 -5.09 5.10
C LEU A 334 3.20 -5.78 4.32
N HIS A 335 2.34 -6.48 5.05
CA HIS A 335 1.16 -7.13 4.46
C HIS A 335 -0.08 -6.22 4.50
N ASP A 336 -0.06 -5.17 5.32
CA ASP A 336 -1.10 -4.18 5.44
C ASP A 336 -0.53 -2.77 5.56
N ASP A 337 -1.38 -1.78 5.36
CA ASP A 337 -1.03 -0.38 5.53
C ASP A 337 -0.68 -0.09 6.98
N SER A 338 0.14 0.92 7.21
CA SER A 338 0.56 1.28 8.56
C SER A 338 0.54 2.78 8.76
N ALA A 339 -0.33 3.24 9.64
CA ALA A 339 -0.38 4.61 10.09
C ALA A 339 0.07 4.73 11.55
N LEU A 340 0.89 5.75 11.82
CA LEU A 340 1.30 6.15 13.16
C LEU A 340 1.04 7.65 13.33
N VAL A 341 0.40 8.00 14.42
CA VAL A 341 0.22 9.40 14.84
C VAL A 341 0.73 9.54 16.27
N LEU A 342 1.67 10.45 16.48
CA LEU A 342 2.22 10.75 17.80
C LEU A 342 1.77 12.14 18.23
N LEU A 343 1.11 12.19 19.37
CA LEU A 343 0.62 13.40 20.02
C LEU A 343 1.40 13.61 21.32
N ARG A 344 2.15 14.69 21.45
CA ARG A 344 2.83 15.06 22.70
C ARG A 344 2.13 16.25 23.33
N TYR A 345 1.73 16.12 24.57
CA TYR A 345 1.16 17.24 25.31
C TYR A 345 2.28 18.19 25.76
N ALA A 346 2.29 19.41 25.19
CA ALA A 346 3.29 20.45 25.40
C ALA A 346 2.61 21.81 25.49
N PRO A 347 1.88 22.08 26.59
CA PRO A 347 1.19 23.35 26.76
C PRO A 347 2.20 24.50 26.81
N ARG A 348 1.94 25.57 26.04
CA ARG A 348 2.77 26.79 26.18
C ARG A 348 2.47 27.45 27.52
N ARG A 349 3.47 27.54 28.35
CA ARG A 349 3.37 28.47 29.50
C ARG A 349 3.26 29.87 28.92
N ILE A 350 2.08 30.49 29.07
CA ILE A 350 1.97 31.94 28.88
C ILE A 350 2.88 32.53 29.94
N ARG A 351 4.03 33.08 29.57
CA ARG A 351 4.81 33.93 30.47
C ARG A 351 3.91 35.12 30.79
N PRO A 352 3.58 35.36 32.06
CA PRO A 352 2.94 36.60 32.41
C PRO A 352 3.85 37.74 31.96
N ALA A 353 3.23 38.75 31.31
CA ALA A 353 3.90 39.95 30.82
C ALA A 353 4.44 40.76 31.98
#